data_3236b1498457d31a65b561d89f6911ce
#
_entry.id   3236b1498457d31a65b561d89f6911ce
#
_cell.length_a   1.000
_cell.length_b   1.000
_cell.length_c   1.000
_cell.angle_alpha   90.00
_cell.angle_beta   90.00
_cell.angle_gamma   90.00
#
_symmetry.space_group_name_H-M   'P 1'
#
loop_
_entity.id
_entity.type
_entity.pdbx_description
1 polymer ?
#
loop_
_entity_poly.entity_id
_entity_poly.type
_entity_poly.pdbx_seq_one_letter_code
_entity_poly.pdbx_strand_id
1 'polypeptide(L)'
;SAASDVYKRQRLGRAWFNEDPLYHVKPYPNMRETLTALREEVPIAVCSNKPHEAAIHVVESVYGPGFFNRIQGQTAEIPRKPSPIGALAIADALGARPEECLYFGDTNTDMQTGNAAGMFTVGVTWGFRPRQELIDNHAMELLDRPEEILTLFHRKNQEK
;
A
#
# COMPACT_ATOMS: atom_id res chain seq x y z
N SER A 1 -14.55 16.54 20.00
CA SER A 1 -13.96 17.83 19.59
C SER A 1 -13.64 17.83 18.11
N ALA A 2 -13.44 18.99 17.52
CA ALA A 2 -13.06 19.12 16.13
C ALA A 2 -11.75 18.37 15.83
N ALA A 3 -10.79 18.40 16.74
CA ALA A 3 -9.52 17.69 16.60
C ALA A 3 -9.74 16.17 16.60
N SER A 4 -10.58 15.64 17.47
CA SER A 4 -10.85 14.20 17.49
C SER A 4 -11.68 13.75 16.29
N ASP A 5 -12.54 14.64 15.75
CA ASP A 5 -13.30 14.34 14.53
C ASP A 5 -12.39 14.31 13.30
N VAL A 6 -11.44 15.25 13.19
CA VAL A 6 -10.43 15.25 12.13
C VAL A 6 -9.58 13.98 12.24
N TYR A 7 -9.17 13.63 13.45
CA TYR A 7 -8.41 12.42 13.71
C TYR A 7 -9.17 11.15 13.27
N LYS A 8 -10.45 11.04 13.64
CA LYS A 8 -11.28 9.90 13.25
C LYS A 8 -11.45 9.79 11.73
N ARG A 9 -11.61 10.94 11.04
CA ARG A 9 -11.73 10.97 9.58
C ARG A 9 -10.45 10.50 8.88
N GLN A 10 -9.28 10.65 9.53
CA GLN A 10 -8.00 10.25 8.97
C GLN A 10 -7.59 8.84 9.37
N ARG A 11 -8.44 8.13 10.11
CA ARG A 11 -8.09 6.86 10.75
C ARG A 11 -7.62 5.77 9.78
N LEU A 12 -8.16 5.71 8.57
CA LEU A 12 -7.74 4.78 7.53
C LEU A 12 -7.46 5.55 6.25
N GLY A 13 -6.91 6.75 6.41
CA GLY A 13 -6.69 7.66 5.31
C GLY A 13 -5.36 7.49 4.59
N ARG A 14 -4.69 6.35 4.72
CA ARG A 14 -3.39 6.12 4.07
C ARG A 14 -3.38 4.76 3.40
N ALA A 15 -2.86 4.69 2.20
CA ALA A 15 -2.77 3.45 1.44
C ALA A 15 -1.35 3.24 0.92
N TRP A 16 -0.79 2.10 1.23
CA TRP A 16 0.56 1.72 0.78
C TRP A 16 0.46 0.59 -0.23
N PHE A 17 1.24 0.70 -1.29
CA PHE A 17 1.27 -0.32 -2.33
C PHE A 17 2.70 -0.82 -2.47
N ASN A 18 2.87 -2.11 -2.71
CA ASN A 18 4.16 -2.64 -3.09
C ASN A 18 4.40 -2.39 -4.58
N GLU A 19 5.58 -2.75 -5.07
CA GLU A 19 5.93 -2.57 -6.46
C GLU A 19 5.24 -3.55 -7.41
N ASP A 20 4.58 -4.58 -6.89
CA ASP A 20 4.01 -5.63 -7.72
C ASP A 20 2.92 -5.16 -8.69
N PRO A 21 2.10 -4.15 -8.34
CA PRO A 21 1.22 -3.53 -9.34
C PRO A 21 1.99 -2.95 -10.53
N LEU A 22 3.31 -2.76 -10.38
CA LEU A 22 4.21 -2.21 -11.38
C LEU A 22 5.14 -3.27 -11.94
N TYR A 23 4.92 -4.53 -11.61
CA TYR A 23 5.80 -5.64 -11.95
C TYR A 23 6.03 -5.75 -13.45
N HIS A 24 5.00 -5.54 -14.22
CA HIS A 24 5.10 -5.39 -15.66
C HIS A 24 5.24 -3.91 -16.02
N VAL A 25 5.81 -3.62 -17.15
CA VAL A 25 6.01 -2.26 -17.65
C VAL A 25 4.72 -1.44 -17.65
N LYS A 26 3.58 -2.09 -17.59
CA LYS A 26 2.26 -1.45 -17.54
C LYS A 26 1.51 -1.83 -16.26
N PRO A 27 0.76 -0.89 -15.68
CA PRO A 27 -0.14 -1.23 -14.57
C PRO A 27 -1.19 -2.24 -15.02
N TYR A 28 -1.70 -3.01 -14.08
CA TYR A 28 -2.84 -3.88 -14.31
C TYR A 28 -4.05 -3.02 -14.79
N PRO A 29 -4.94 -3.57 -15.65
CA PRO A 29 -6.09 -2.81 -16.12
C PRO A 29 -6.88 -2.16 -14.98
N ASN A 30 -7.25 -0.90 -15.17
CA ASN A 30 -7.97 -0.04 -14.20
C ASN A 30 -7.15 0.38 -12.98
N MET A 31 -5.89 -0.03 -12.86
CA MET A 31 -5.07 0.34 -11.71
C MET A 31 -4.77 1.84 -11.70
N ARG A 32 -4.34 2.40 -12.84
CA ARG A 32 -4.02 3.84 -12.92
C ARG A 32 -5.24 4.69 -12.60
N GLU A 33 -6.38 4.35 -13.17
CA GLU A 33 -7.63 5.10 -12.95
C GLU A 33 -8.03 5.04 -11.48
N THR A 34 -7.93 3.86 -10.88
CA THR A 34 -8.26 3.65 -9.48
C THR A 34 -7.32 4.45 -8.56
N LEU A 35 -6.02 4.38 -8.80
CA LEU A 35 -5.04 5.10 -7.99
C LEU A 35 -5.14 6.61 -8.20
N THR A 36 -5.47 7.06 -9.41
CA THR A 36 -5.69 8.49 -9.69
C THR A 36 -6.85 9.03 -8.86
N ALA A 37 -7.94 8.27 -8.78
CA ALA A 37 -9.08 8.65 -7.94
C ALA A 37 -8.72 8.61 -6.45
N LEU A 38 -8.01 7.56 -6.03
CA LEU A 38 -7.66 7.37 -4.62
C LEU A 38 -6.73 8.47 -4.10
N ARG A 39 -5.76 8.90 -4.91
CA ARG A 39 -4.79 9.92 -4.48
C ARG A 39 -5.41 11.29 -4.26
N GLU A 40 -6.60 11.53 -4.79
CA GLU A 40 -7.36 12.76 -4.53
C GLU A 40 -7.92 12.78 -3.10
N GLU A 41 -8.05 11.61 -2.48
CA GLU A 41 -8.68 11.48 -1.15
C GLU A 41 -7.67 11.19 -0.04
N VAL A 42 -6.52 10.59 -0.37
CA VAL A 42 -5.59 10.06 0.62
C VAL A 42 -4.18 10.01 0.04
N PRO A 43 -3.13 10.23 0.88
CA PRO A 43 -1.76 9.95 0.45
C PRO A 43 -1.59 8.49 0.06
N ILE A 44 -0.87 8.25 -1.03
CA ILE A 44 -0.52 6.90 -1.47
C ILE A 44 1.00 6.75 -1.56
N ALA A 45 1.49 5.55 -1.33
CA ALA A 45 2.92 5.28 -1.31
C ALA A 45 3.24 3.88 -1.83
N VAL A 46 4.50 3.68 -2.18
CA VAL A 46 5.02 2.38 -2.63
C VAL A 46 6.12 1.92 -1.67
N CYS A 47 6.05 0.66 -1.26
CA CYS A 47 7.08 -0.02 -0.48
C CYS A 47 7.67 -1.13 -1.35
N SER A 48 8.97 -1.05 -1.64
CA SER A 48 9.64 -1.91 -2.62
C SER A 48 10.85 -2.61 -2.02
N ASN A 49 11.13 -3.84 -2.48
CA ASN A 49 12.38 -4.53 -2.15
C ASN A 49 13.54 -4.18 -3.09
N LYS A 50 13.29 -3.37 -4.11
CA LYS A 50 14.38 -2.87 -4.96
C LYS A 50 15.24 -1.86 -4.20
N PRO A 51 16.52 -1.71 -4.57
CA PRO A 51 17.31 -0.60 -4.06
C PRO A 51 16.56 0.72 -4.27
N HIS A 52 16.69 1.64 -3.33
CA HIS A 52 15.85 2.83 -3.26
C HIS A 52 15.79 3.62 -4.57
N GLU A 53 16.97 3.90 -5.16
CA GLU A 53 17.03 4.66 -6.42
C GLU A 53 16.37 3.91 -7.58
N ALA A 54 16.54 2.59 -7.63
CA ALA A 54 15.91 1.75 -8.65
C ALA A 54 14.39 1.73 -8.49
N ALA A 55 13.90 1.68 -7.25
CA ALA A 55 12.47 1.71 -6.97
C ALA A 55 11.84 3.01 -7.46
N ILE A 56 12.47 4.14 -7.16
CA ILE A 56 12.00 5.46 -7.63
C ILE A 56 11.95 5.48 -9.16
N HIS A 57 13.03 5.03 -9.81
CA HIS A 57 13.10 5.04 -11.27
C HIS A 57 11.99 4.21 -11.91
N VAL A 58 11.77 3.01 -11.42
CA VAL A 58 10.72 2.11 -11.95
C VAL A 58 9.34 2.71 -11.78
N VAL A 59 9.03 3.17 -10.58
CA VAL A 59 7.70 3.72 -10.28
C VAL A 59 7.44 4.99 -11.10
N GLU A 60 8.42 5.89 -11.16
CA GLU A 60 8.26 7.13 -11.91
C GLU A 60 8.22 6.92 -13.42
N SER A 61 8.85 5.87 -13.93
CA SER A 61 8.76 5.54 -15.35
C SER A 61 7.36 5.09 -15.77
N VAL A 62 6.59 4.53 -14.84
CA VAL A 62 5.23 4.03 -15.10
C VAL A 62 4.17 5.09 -14.81
N TYR A 63 4.28 5.76 -13.66
CA TYR A 63 3.25 6.68 -13.17
C TYR A 63 3.60 8.15 -13.30
N GLY A 64 4.88 8.46 -13.48
CA GLY A 64 5.36 9.84 -13.51
C GLY A 64 5.83 10.33 -12.13
N PRO A 65 6.70 11.36 -12.12
CA PRO A 65 7.15 11.97 -10.86
C PRO A 65 5.98 12.57 -10.09
N GLY A 66 5.99 12.41 -8.77
CA GLY A 66 5.00 13.02 -7.90
C GLY A 66 3.65 12.32 -7.86
N PHE A 67 3.47 11.22 -8.57
CA PHE A 67 2.21 10.48 -8.52
C PHE A 67 1.96 9.88 -7.13
N PHE A 68 3.00 9.31 -6.52
CA PHE A 68 2.96 8.80 -5.15
C PHE A 68 3.57 9.81 -4.19
N ASN A 69 3.01 9.90 -3.00
CA ASN A 69 3.51 10.80 -1.96
C ASN A 69 4.86 10.33 -1.38
N ARG A 70 5.12 9.02 -1.45
CA ARG A 70 6.38 8.44 -1.00
C ARG A 70 6.66 7.16 -1.76
N ILE A 71 7.92 6.97 -2.14
CA ILE A 71 8.43 5.71 -2.68
C ILE A 71 9.59 5.30 -1.79
N GLN A 72 9.49 4.16 -1.13
CA GLN A 72 10.52 3.65 -0.24
C GLN A 72 11.06 2.34 -0.76
N GLY A 73 12.31 2.35 -1.19
CA GLY A 73 13.06 1.14 -1.53
C GLY A 73 13.99 0.72 -0.39
N GLN A 74 14.84 -0.26 -0.67
CA GLN A 74 15.82 -0.76 0.29
C GLN A 74 17.01 0.18 0.40
N THR A 75 17.42 0.46 1.64
CA THR A 75 18.66 1.21 1.95
C THR A 75 19.42 0.46 3.04
N ALA A 76 20.56 1.01 3.47
CA ALA A 76 21.31 0.41 4.57
C ALA A 76 20.50 0.33 5.87
N GLU A 77 19.62 1.33 6.08
CA GLU A 77 18.78 1.41 7.28
C GLU A 77 17.39 0.79 7.11
N ILE A 78 16.99 0.51 5.87
CA ILE A 78 15.67 -0.04 5.54
C ILE A 78 15.85 -1.44 4.96
N PRO A 79 15.73 -2.48 5.78
CA PRO A 79 15.90 -3.85 5.30
C PRO A 79 14.73 -4.28 4.41
N ARG A 80 14.96 -5.37 3.69
CA ARG A 80 13.97 -5.96 2.79
C ARG A 80 12.74 -6.44 3.55
N LYS A 81 11.58 -6.41 2.86
CA LYS A 81 10.40 -7.14 3.33
C LYS A 81 10.76 -8.63 3.45
N PRO A 82 10.29 -9.36 4.45
CA PRO A 82 9.14 -9.06 5.30
C PRO A 82 9.41 -8.18 6.53
N SER A 83 10.58 -7.56 6.65
CA SER A 83 10.77 -6.58 7.72
C SER A 83 9.73 -5.46 7.57
N PRO A 84 9.10 -5.03 8.67
CA PRO A 84 8.11 -3.95 8.62
C PRO A 84 8.73 -2.55 8.57
N ILE A 85 10.06 -2.44 8.66
CA ILE A 85 10.74 -1.15 8.83
C ILE A 85 10.44 -0.20 7.67
N GLY A 86 10.45 -0.69 6.42
CA GLY A 86 10.14 0.15 5.26
C GLY A 86 8.73 0.72 5.32
N ALA A 87 7.74 -0.12 5.63
CA ALA A 87 6.36 0.32 5.75
C ALA A 87 6.19 1.32 6.91
N LEU A 88 6.84 1.06 8.04
CA LEU A 88 6.81 1.96 9.20
C LEU A 88 7.49 3.30 8.90
N ALA A 89 8.57 3.29 8.12
CA ALA A 89 9.24 4.51 7.70
C ALA A 89 8.34 5.37 6.82
N ILE A 90 7.55 4.75 5.95
CA ILE A 90 6.57 5.47 5.12
C ILE A 90 5.50 6.12 6.01
N ALA A 91 4.94 5.35 6.93
CA ALA A 91 3.91 5.84 7.84
C ALA A 91 4.43 7.06 8.63
N ASP A 92 5.64 6.94 9.18
CA ASP A 92 6.27 8.02 9.92
C ASP A 92 6.48 9.27 9.06
N ALA A 93 7.02 9.09 7.85
CA ALA A 93 7.26 10.20 6.93
C ALA A 93 5.98 10.95 6.55
N LEU A 94 4.84 10.27 6.50
CA LEU A 94 3.56 10.85 6.13
C LEU A 94 2.69 11.20 7.35
N GLY A 95 3.25 11.09 8.56
CA GLY A 95 2.53 11.44 9.78
C GLY A 95 1.35 10.55 10.09
N ALA A 96 1.38 9.29 9.65
CA ALA A 96 0.31 8.33 9.86
C ALA A 96 0.71 7.30 10.92
N ARG A 97 -0.28 6.81 11.67
CA ARG A 97 -0.06 5.68 12.55
C ARG A 97 -0.31 4.39 11.76
N PRO A 98 0.41 3.29 12.08
CA PRO A 98 0.21 2.04 11.33
C PRO A 98 -1.24 1.60 11.24
N GLU A 99 -2.00 1.70 12.33
CA GLU A 99 -3.42 1.29 12.34
C GLU A 99 -4.31 2.16 11.45
N GLU A 100 -3.79 3.28 10.93
CA GLU A 100 -4.50 4.14 9.99
C GLU A 100 -4.18 3.79 8.54
N CYS A 101 -3.35 2.77 8.30
CA CYS A 101 -2.82 2.45 6.98
C CYS A 101 -3.42 1.17 6.44
N LEU A 102 -3.73 1.19 5.13
CA LEU A 102 -4.04 -0.01 4.35
C LEU A 102 -2.76 -0.43 3.61
N TYR A 103 -2.36 -1.67 3.76
CA TYR A 103 -1.19 -2.22 3.10
C TYR A 103 -1.63 -3.28 2.07
N PHE A 104 -1.39 -3.00 0.80
CA PHE A 104 -1.80 -3.85 -0.31
C PHE A 104 -0.62 -4.67 -0.82
N GLY A 105 -0.83 -5.95 -1.06
CA GLY A 105 0.21 -6.79 -1.63
C GLY A 105 -0.33 -8.08 -2.23
N ASP A 106 0.49 -8.75 -3.05
CA ASP A 106 0.10 -9.95 -3.77
C ASP A 106 0.92 -11.19 -3.39
N THR A 107 1.80 -11.08 -2.39
CA THR A 107 2.67 -12.19 -1.96
C THR A 107 2.58 -12.43 -0.46
N ASN A 108 3.05 -13.63 -0.04
CA ASN A 108 3.19 -13.94 1.38
C ASN A 108 4.07 -12.92 2.11
N THR A 109 5.15 -12.50 1.46
CA THR A 109 6.08 -11.51 2.00
C THR A 109 5.35 -10.19 2.31
N ASP A 110 4.47 -9.74 1.41
CA ASP A 110 3.70 -8.52 1.60
C ASP A 110 2.74 -8.64 2.78
N MET A 111 2.06 -9.78 2.88
CA MET A 111 1.12 -10.00 3.99
C MET A 111 1.86 -9.99 5.33
N GLN A 112 3.01 -10.65 5.39
CA GLN A 112 3.85 -10.66 6.58
C GLN A 112 4.33 -9.24 6.94
N THR A 113 4.73 -8.47 5.95
CA THR A 113 5.21 -7.09 6.15
C THR A 113 4.11 -6.21 6.76
N GLY A 114 2.95 -6.20 6.14
CA GLY A 114 1.83 -5.38 6.60
C GLY A 114 1.35 -5.77 7.99
N ASN A 115 1.25 -7.08 8.24
CA ASN A 115 0.85 -7.59 9.57
C ASN A 115 1.88 -7.23 10.64
N ALA A 116 3.17 -7.39 10.34
CA ALA A 116 4.24 -7.04 11.28
C ALA A 116 4.27 -5.53 11.55
N ALA A 117 3.89 -4.70 10.59
CA ALA A 117 3.82 -3.25 10.76
C ALA A 117 2.58 -2.81 11.54
N GLY A 118 1.62 -3.69 11.80
CA GLY A 118 0.38 -3.32 12.47
C GLY A 118 -0.61 -2.59 11.56
N MET A 119 -0.50 -2.78 10.26
CA MET A 119 -1.37 -2.18 9.26
C MET A 119 -2.52 -3.11 8.90
N PHE A 120 -3.58 -2.58 8.30
CA PHE A 120 -4.66 -3.38 7.75
C PHE A 120 -4.19 -3.98 6.42
N THR A 121 -4.02 -5.29 6.39
CA THR A 121 -3.37 -5.99 5.28
C THR A 121 -4.40 -6.48 4.28
N VAL A 122 -4.24 -6.08 3.02
CA VAL A 122 -5.14 -6.41 1.92
C VAL A 122 -4.38 -7.21 0.87
N GLY A 123 -4.82 -8.44 0.64
CA GLY A 123 -4.28 -9.27 -0.42
C GLY A 123 -4.99 -8.99 -1.73
N VAL A 124 -4.22 -8.85 -2.82
CA VAL A 124 -4.77 -8.65 -4.16
C VAL A 124 -4.46 -9.88 -5.01
N THR A 125 -5.46 -10.39 -5.72
CA THR A 125 -5.36 -11.68 -6.40
C THR A 125 -4.93 -11.57 -7.87
N TRP A 126 -4.78 -10.37 -8.39
CA TRP A 126 -4.37 -10.17 -9.80
C TRP A 126 -2.87 -10.32 -10.03
N GLY A 127 -2.08 -10.58 -8.99
CA GLY A 127 -0.68 -10.94 -9.13
C GLY A 127 -0.48 -12.41 -9.49
N PHE A 128 0.75 -12.90 -9.33
CA PHE A 128 1.10 -14.26 -9.73
C PHE A 128 0.88 -15.33 -8.66
N ARG A 129 0.58 -14.91 -7.42
CA ARG A 129 0.47 -15.86 -6.31
C ARG A 129 -0.95 -16.36 -6.15
N PRO A 130 -1.13 -17.62 -5.73
CA PRO A 130 -2.46 -18.17 -5.52
C PRO A 130 -3.17 -17.45 -4.35
N ARG A 131 -4.48 -17.34 -4.46
CA ARG A 131 -5.33 -16.77 -3.42
C ARG A 131 -5.06 -17.39 -2.05
N GLN A 132 -4.84 -18.72 -2.02
CA GLN A 132 -4.62 -19.45 -0.77
C GLN A 132 -3.35 -19.00 -0.04
N GLU A 133 -2.31 -18.59 -0.76
CA GLU A 133 -1.09 -18.06 -0.13
C GLU A 133 -1.39 -16.81 0.68
N LEU A 134 -2.24 -15.93 0.15
CA LEU A 134 -2.64 -14.69 0.83
C LEU A 134 -3.47 -14.99 2.07
N ILE A 135 -4.37 -15.96 1.97
CA ILE A 135 -5.19 -16.41 3.11
C ILE A 135 -4.30 -17.00 4.19
N ASP A 136 -3.40 -17.91 3.82
CA ASP A 136 -2.52 -18.59 4.77
C ASP A 136 -1.56 -17.63 5.47
N ASN A 137 -1.28 -16.49 4.87
CA ASN A 137 -0.42 -15.45 5.45
C ASN A 137 -1.23 -14.29 6.04
N HIS A 138 -2.49 -14.56 6.37
CA HIS A 138 -3.34 -13.70 7.19
C HIS A 138 -3.70 -12.36 6.56
N ALA A 139 -4.00 -12.35 5.25
CA ALA A 139 -4.65 -11.19 4.65
C ALA A 139 -5.95 -10.91 5.40
N MET A 140 -6.17 -9.66 5.77
CA MET A 140 -7.39 -9.26 6.49
C MET A 140 -8.55 -9.06 5.52
N GLU A 141 -8.25 -8.79 4.26
CA GLU A 141 -9.22 -8.64 3.18
C GLU A 141 -8.58 -9.13 1.89
N LEU A 142 -9.39 -9.58 0.94
CA LEU A 142 -8.92 -9.98 -0.38
C LEU A 142 -9.70 -9.22 -1.44
N LEU A 143 -8.99 -8.68 -2.41
CA LEU A 143 -9.59 -8.01 -3.56
C LEU A 143 -9.20 -8.74 -4.85
N ASP A 144 -10.16 -8.85 -5.76
CA ASP A 144 -9.96 -9.55 -7.02
C ASP A 144 -9.79 -8.60 -8.22
N ARG A 145 -10.15 -7.31 -8.05
CA ARG A 145 -10.05 -6.29 -9.10
C ARG A 145 -9.61 -4.96 -8.52
N PRO A 146 -8.79 -4.19 -9.26
CA PRO A 146 -8.28 -2.89 -8.78
C PRO A 146 -9.37 -1.91 -8.35
N GLU A 147 -10.49 -1.83 -9.05
CA GLU A 147 -11.56 -0.90 -8.70
C GLU A 147 -12.18 -1.16 -7.33
N GLU A 148 -12.00 -2.36 -6.78
CA GLU A 148 -12.44 -2.69 -5.42
C GLU A 148 -11.64 -1.96 -4.34
N ILE A 149 -10.47 -1.42 -4.69
CA ILE A 149 -9.63 -0.64 -3.76
C ILE A 149 -10.40 0.58 -3.24
N LEU A 150 -11.04 1.33 -4.13
CA LEU A 150 -11.82 2.50 -3.73
C LEU A 150 -13.02 2.12 -2.87
N THR A 151 -13.71 1.05 -3.23
CA THR A 151 -14.85 0.54 -2.45
C THR A 151 -14.42 0.18 -1.04
N LEU A 152 -13.30 -0.54 -0.92
CA LEU A 152 -12.76 -0.92 0.39
C LEU A 152 -12.36 0.32 1.19
N PHE A 153 -11.64 1.26 0.57
CA PHE A 153 -11.19 2.48 1.24
C PHE A 153 -12.39 3.26 1.81
N HIS A 154 -13.42 3.45 1.00
CA HIS A 154 -14.61 4.19 1.44
C HIS A 154 -15.34 3.45 2.56
N ARG A 155 -15.47 2.12 2.46
CA ARG A 155 -16.11 1.32 3.50
C ARG A 155 -15.34 1.40 4.82
N LYS A 156 -14.01 1.26 4.79
CA LYS A 156 -13.19 1.32 6.00
C LYS A 156 -13.21 2.70 6.63
N ASN A 157 -13.28 3.74 5.84
CA ASN A 157 -13.38 5.12 6.37
C ASN A 157 -14.70 5.41 7.06
N GLN A 158 -15.75 4.65 6.78
CA GLN A 158 -17.06 4.80 7.44
C GLN A 158 -17.14 4.01 8.75
N GLU A 159 -16.23 3.06 8.96
CA GLU A 159 -16.16 2.28 10.20
C GLU A 159 -15.61 3.15 11.33
N LYS A 160 -16.14 2.97 12.52
CA LYS A 160 -15.75 3.75 13.71
C LYS A 160 -15.08 2.85 14.74
#